data_e0d13401ea8af336a0ce82a7409c6993
#
_entry.id   e0d13401ea8af336a0ce82a7409c6993
#
_cell.length_a   1.000
_cell.length_b   1.000
_cell.length_c   1.000
_cell.angle_alpha   90.00
_cell.angle_beta   90.00
_cell.angle_gamma   90.00
#
_symmetry.space_group_name_H-M   'P 1'
#
loop_
_entity.id
_entity.type
_entity.pdbx_description
1 polymer ?
#
loop_
_entity_poly.entity_id
_entity_poly.type
_entity_poly.pdbx_seq_one_letter_code
_entity_poly.pdbx_strand_id
1 'polypeptide(L)'
;MEQDHSEKRSPQETLIAYENETWRLIKRKDLKGFASYLAEDFYDIFPDGQERTKSELLKFLREADVKDYRLSNFRVTVLNQDAAVVNYHVDALVEGKEISMKNSVTSGWAKRGGKWLNVFAVAWAR
;
A
#
# COMPACT_ATOMS: atom_id res chain seq x y z
N MET A 1 -15.93 -3.59 30.48
CA MET A 1 -16.17 -3.44 29.07
C MET A 1 -14.91 -3.72 28.27
N GLU A 2 -15.08 -4.50 27.27
CA GLU A 2 -13.95 -4.87 26.42
C GLU A 2 -13.58 -3.73 25.50
N GLN A 3 -12.32 -3.36 25.51
CA GLN A 3 -11.85 -2.35 24.56
C GLN A 3 -11.19 -3.02 23.38
N ASP A 4 -11.51 -2.51 22.21
CA ASP A 4 -10.84 -2.92 21.00
C ASP A 4 -9.41 -2.41 21.05
N HIS A 5 -8.44 -3.31 21.03
CA HIS A 5 -7.03 -2.94 21.07
C HIS A 5 -6.64 -2.07 19.88
N SER A 6 -7.30 -2.23 18.74
CA SER A 6 -7.00 -1.43 17.55
C SER A 6 -7.32 0.05 17.78
N GLU A 7 -8.27 0.37 18.65
CA GLU A 7 -8.59 1.76 18.96
C GLU A 7 -7.48 2.47 19.72
N LYS A 8 -6.63 1.70 20.40
CA LYS A 8 -5.51 2.24 21.15
C LYS A 8 -4.24 2.32 20.33
N ARG A 9 -4.26 1.75 19.14
CA ARG A 9 -3.13 1.80 18.25
C ARG A 9 -2.96 3.21 17.71
N SER A 10 -1.73 3.69 17.68
CA SER A 10 -1.45 4.96 17.02
C SER A 10 -1.73 4.83 15.53
N PRO A 11 -2.01 5.94 14.84
CA PRO A 11 -2.10 5.90 13.38
C PRO A 11 -0.83 5.34 12.74
N GLN A 12 0.34 5.63 13.31
CA GLN A 12 1.60 5.10 12.80
C GLN A 12 1.61 3.59 12.81
N GLU A 13 1.26 2.98 13.93
CA GLU A 13 1.25 1.52 14.05
C GLU A 13 0.22 0.88 13.12
N THR A 14 -0.97 1.48 13.06
CA THR A 14 -2.05 0.99 12.22
C THR A 14 -1.65 0.98 10.75
N LEU A 15 -1.11 2.11 10.27
CA LEU A 15 -0.82 2.25 8.84
C LEU A 15 0.39 1.43 8.41
N ILE A 16 1.39 1.29 9.27
CA ILE A 16 2.50 0.39 8.98
C ILE A 16 1.99 -1.05 8.87
N ALA A 17 1.09 -1.44 9.77
CA ALA A 17 0.49 -2.77 9.71
C ALA A 17 -0.32 -2.97 8.43
N TYR A 18 -1.02 -1.93 7.97
CA TYR A 18 -1.80 -2.00 6.74
C TYR A 18 -0.90 -2.10 5.50
N GLU A 19 0.22 -1.37 5.48
CA GLU A 19 1.17 -1.51 4.37
C GLU A 19 1.72 -2.95 4.30
N ASN A 20 2.09 -3.50 5.44
CA ASN A 20 2.56 -4.89 5.48
C ASN A 20 1.47 -5.85 5.02
N GLU A 21 0.24 -5.62 5.43
CA GLU A 21 -0.86 -6.50 5.06
C GLU A 21 -1.16 -6.42 3.56
N THR A 22 -1.14 -5.22 2.97
CA THR A 22 -1.40 -5.08 1.53
C THR A 22 -0.37 -5.85 0.71
N TRP A 23 0.91 -5.80 1.06
CA TRP A 23 1.93 -6.55 0.35
C TRP A 23 1.78 -8.05 0.55
N ARG A 24 1.38 -8.49 1.74
CA ARG A 24 1.10 -9.89 1.99
C ARG A 24 -0.03 -10.40 1.09
N LEU A 25 -1.09 -9.60 0.96
CA LEU A 25 -2.23 -9.96 0.13
C LEU A 25 -1.83 -9.99 -1.36
N ILE A 26 -1.01 -9.05 -1.80
CA ILE A 26 -0.50 -9.03 -3.17
C ILE A 26 0.28 -10.31 -3.46
N LYS A 27 1.19 -10.68 -2.57
CA LYS A 27 2.01 -11.89 -2.75
C LYS A 27 1.15 -13.15 -2.84
N ARG A 28 0.09 -13.22 -2.05
CA ARG A 28 -0.83 -14.35 -2.05
C ARG A 28 -1.83 -14.33 -3.20
N LYS A 29 -1.84 -13.27 -3.98
CA LYS A 29 -2.84 -13.07 -5.03
C LYS A 29 -4.26 -12.96 -4.49
N ASP A 30 -4.42 -12.52 -3.25
CA ASP A 30 -5.73 -12.17 -2.70
C ASP A 30 -6.05 -10.74 -3.09
N LEU A 31 -6.42 -10.56 -4.35
CA LEU A 31 -6.62 -9.22 -4.89
C LEU A 31 -7.92 -8.59 -4.40
N LYS A 32 -8.91 -9.40 -4.06
CA LYS A 32 -10.14 -8.88 -3.45
C LYS A 32 -9.83 -8.28 -2.08
N GLY A 33 -9.04 -8.99 -1.26
CA GLY A 33 -8.61 -8.47 0.03
C GLY A 33 -7.78 -7.21 -0.12
N PHE A 34 -6.83 -7.22 -1.05
CA PHE A 34 -6.01 -6.03 -1.34
C PHE A 34 -6.89 -4.85 -1.75
N ALA A 35 -7.85 -5.07 -2.67
CA ALA A 35 -8.72 -4.01 -3.17
C ALA A 35 -9.53 -3.35 -2.05
N SER A 36 -9.82 -4.10 -0.97
CA SER A 36 -10.59 -3.54 0.14
C SER A 36 -9.85 -2.44 0.90
N TYR A 37 -8.53 -2.37 0.77
CA TYR A 37 -7.73 -1.30 1.36
C TYR A 37 -7.66 -0.05 0.48
N LEU A 38 -8.08 -0.16 -0.79
CA LEU A 38 -7.96 0.95 -1.74
C LEU A 38 -9.27 1.72 -1.84
N ALA A 39 -9.16 3.05 -1.85
CA ALA A 39 -10.32 3.90 -2.11
C ALA A 39 -10.78 3.70 -3.56
N GLU A 40 -12.05 3.97 -3.84
CA GLU A 40 -12.58 3.85 -5.20
C GLU A 40 -11.84 4.77 -6.18
N ASP A 41 -11.43 5.94 -5.70
CA ASP A 41 -10.70 6.92 -6.50
C ASP A 41 -9.17 6.77 -6.37
N PHE A 42 -8.71 5.64 -5.87
CA PHE A 42 -7.28 5.36 -5.76
C PHE A 42 -6.59 5.46 -7.11
N TYR A 43 -5.36 5.96 -7.08
CA TYR A 43 -4.47 5.91 -8.23
C TYR A 43 -3.03 5.68 -7.75
N ASP A 44 -2.20 5.13 -8.62
CA ASP A 44 -0.77 5.06 -8.33
C ASP A 44 0.03 5.63 -9.50
N ILE A 45 1.29 5.95 -9.22
CA ILE A 45 2.23 6.45 -10.20
C ILE A 45 3.50 5.61 -10.07
N PHE A 46 3.90 4.99 -11.16
CA PHE A 46 5.09 4.14 -11.21
C PHE A 46 6.34 4.97 -11.49
N PRO A 47 7.54 4.39 -11.27
CA PRO A 47 8.78 5.15 -11.49
C PRO A 47 8.96 5.70 -12.90
N ASP A 48 8.31 5.09 -13.90
CA ASP A 48 8.36 5.58 -15.29
C ASP A 48 7.34 6.69 -15.55
N GLY A 49 6.58 7.10 -14.54
CA GLY A 49 5.58 8.15 -14.65
C GLY A 49 4.21 7.67 -15.07
N GLN A 50 4.02 6.38 -15.33
CA GLN A 50 2.71 5.87 -15.69
C GLN A 50 1.76 5.91 -14.50
N GLU A 51 0.56 6.42 -14.73
CA GLU A 51 -0.50 6.41 -13.72
C GLU A 51 -1.44 5.25 -13.98
N ARG A 52 -1.97 4.68 -12.88
CA ARG A 52 -2.96 3.63 -12.95
C ARG A 52 -4.11 3.94 -12.02
N THR A 53 -5.32 3.67 -12.49
CA THR A 53 -6.49 3.67 -11.63
C THR A 53 -6.49 2.40 -10.79
N LYS A 54 -7.40 2.32 -9.82
CA LYS A 54 -7.57 1.12 -9.01
C LYS A 54 -7.78 -0.12 -9.88
N SER A 55 -8.66 -0.04 -10.88
CA SER A 55 -8.94 -1.21 -11.73
C SER A 55 -7.74 -1.58 -12.59
N GLU A 56 -6.99 -0.59 -13.06
CA GLU A 56 -5.78 -0.84 -13.85
C GLU A 56 -4.68 -1.50 -13.02
N LEU A 57 -4.52 -1.06 -11.78
CA LEU A 57 -3.57 -1.70 -10.88
C LEU A 57 -3.96 -3.15 -10.60
N LEU A 58 -5.23 -3.41 -10.33
CA LEU A 58 -5.69 -4.77 -10.08
C LEU A 58 -5.48 -5.67 -11.29
N LYS A 59 -5.69 -5.14 -12.49
CA LYS A 59 -5.44 -5.89 -13.71
C LYS A 59 -3.95 -6.24 -13.84
N PHE A 60 -3.08 -5.26 -13.58
CA PHE A 60 -1.63 -5.47 -13.59
C PHE A 60 -1.23 -6.58 -12.61
N LEU A 61 -1.77 -6.53 -11.40
CA LEU A 61 -1.42 -7.49 -10.36
C LEU A 61 -1.95 -8.91 -10.64
N ARG A 62 -2.99 -9.04 -11.44
CA ARG A 62 -3.45 -10.36 -11.86
C ARG A 62 -2.44 -11.06 -12.75
N GLU A 63 -1.68 -10.29 -13.51
CA GLU A 63 -0.72 -10.81 -14.48
C GLU A 63 0.70 -10.92 -13.93
N ALA A 64 0.99 -10.23 -12.86
CA ALA A 64 2.32 -10.22 -12.25
C ALA A 64 2.33 -11.09 -11.00
N ASP A 65 3.47 -11.75 -10.74
CA ASP A 65 3.64 -12.56 -9.54
C ASP A 65 4.73 -11.94 -8.68
N VAL A 66 4.36 -11.47 -7.50
CA VAL A 66 5.33 -11.04 -6.51
C VAL A 66 5.80 -12.27 -5.76
N LYS A 67 7.02 -12.69 -6.02
CA LYS A 67 7.57 -13.92 -5.44
C LYS A 67 8.11 -13.70 -4.05
N ASP A 68 8.66 -12.52 -3.80
CA ASP A 68 9.17 -12.16 -2.49
C ASP A 68 9.24 -10.64 -2.40
N TYR A 69 9.27 -10.12 -1.18
CA TYR A 69 9.41 -8.69 -0.96
C TYR A 69 9.96 -8.43 0.43
N ARG A 70 10.53 -7.25 0.60
CA ARG A 70 10.95 -6.76 1.90
C ARG A 70 10.61 -5.28 2.01
N LEU A 71 9.96 -4.91 3.09
CA LEU A 71 9.60 -3.52 3.39
C LEU A 71 10.52 -3.03 4.50
N SER A 72 10.96 -1.79 4.39
CA SER A 72 11.88 -1.21 5.37
C SER A 72 11.76 0.31 5.37
N ASN A 73 12.39 0.94 6.35
CA ASN A 73 12.51 2.39 6.45
C ASN A 73 11.18 3.12 6.48
N PHE A 74 10.25 2.63 7.29
CA PHE A 74 8.94 3.25 7.43
C PHE A 74 9.01 4.61 8.10
N ARG A 75 8.28 5.56 7.54
CA ARG A 75 8.03 6.86 8.15
C ARG A 75 6.57 7.21 7.94
N VAL A 76 5.86 7.52 9.01
CA VAL A 76 4.46 7.94 8.92
C VAL A 76 4.37 9.40 9.32
N THR A 77 3.79 10.21 8.45
CA THR A 77 3.52 11.63 8.73
C THR A 77 2.02 11.77 8.90
N VAL A 78 1.59 12.03 10.12
CA VAL A 78 0.17 12.23 10.42
C VAL A 78 -0.15 13.69 10.17
N LEU A 79 -1.08 13.94 9.25
CA LEU A 79 -1.47 15.30 8.89
C LEU A 79 -2.61 15.80 9.77
N ASN A 80 -3.56 14.93 10.08
CA ASN A 80 -4.65 15.21 11.01
C ASN A 80 -5.30 13.88 11.38
N GLN A 81 -6.47 13.93 12.02
CA GLN A 81 -7.15 12.71 12.49
C GLN A 81 -7.54 11.76 11.35
N ASP A 82 -7.69 12.28 10.15
CA ASP A 82 -8.24 11.53 9.02
C ASP A 82 -7.30 11.44 7.83
N ALA A 83 -6.06 11.87 7.97
CA ALA A 83 -5.11 11.86 6.86
C ALA A 83 -3.69 11.63 7.34
N ALA A 84 -2.96 10.80 6.60
CA ALA A 84 -1.56 10.51 6.90
C ALA A 84 -0.86 10.06 5.62
N VAL A 85 0.46 10.18 5.61
CA VAL A 85 1.32 9.74 4.51
C VAL A 85 2.32 8.75 5.08
N VAL A 86 2.50 7.63 4.38
CA VAL A 86 3.48 6.61 4.76
C VAL A 86 4.54 6.53 3.69
N ASN A 87 5.80 6.71 4.10
CA ASN A 87 6.95 6.51 3.23
C ASN A 87 7.66 5.23 3.65
N TYR A 88 8.12 4.46 2.67
CA TYR A 88 8.91 3.27 2.98
C TYR A 88 9.69 2.82 1.75
N HIS A 89 10.59 1.87 1.97
CA HIS A 89 11.33 1.22 0.89
C HIS A 89 10.75 -0.16 0.66
N VAL A 90 10.67 -0.56 -0.59
CA VAL A 90 10.30 -1.92 -0.96
C VAL A 90 11.33 -2.49 -1.91
N ASP A 91 11.80 -3.69 -1.58
CA ASP A 91 12.58 -4.52 -2.50
C ASP A 91 11.66 -5.68 -2.86
N ALA A 92 11.39 -5.88 -4.15
CA ALA A 92 10.47 -6.92 -4.58
C ALA A 92 11.02 -7.69 -5.76
N LEU A 93 10.82 -9.00 -5.74
CA LEU A 93 11.11 -9.89 -6.86
C LEU A 93 9.78 -10.22 -7.53
N VAL A 94 9.63 -9.76 -8.77
CA VAL A 94 8.39 -9.93 -9.52
C VAL A 94 8.66 -10.79 -10.75
N GLU A 95 8.00 -11.93 -10.84
CA GLU A 95 8.06 -12.78 -12.02
C GLU A 95 6.92 -12.45 -12.97
N GLY A 96 7.09 -12.84 -14.23
CA GLY A 96 6.14 -12.48 -15.27
C GLY A 96 6.45 -11.15 -15.90
N LYS A 97 7.16 -10.28 -15.18
CA LYS A 97 7.64 -8.99 -15.68
C LYS A 97 9.16 -8.92 -15.68
N GLU A 98 9.83 -9.92 -15.18
CA GLU A 98 11.30 -9.99 -15.09
C GLU A 98 11.89 -8.80 -14.35
N ILE A 99 11.20 -8.33 -13.31
CA ILE A 99 11.63 -7.13 -12.60
C ILE A 99 11.94 -7.45 -11.15
N SER A 100 13.18 -7.15 -10.77
CA SER A 100 13.50 -6.96 -9.36
C SER A 100 13.39 -5.46 -9.11
N MET A 101 12.52 -5.06 -8.21
CA MET A 101 12.26 -3.65 -7.94
C MET A 101 12.93 -3.23 -6.65
N LYS A 102 13.60 -2.08 -6.70
CA LYS A 102 14.04 -1.37 -5.50
C LYS A 102 13.45 0.01 -5.57
N ASN A 103 12.38 0.21 -4.84
CA ASN A 103 11.64 1.46 -4.91
C ASN A 103 11.51 2.12 -3.55
N SER A 104 11.39 3.45 -3.58
CA SER A 104 10.83 4.21 -2.47
C SER A 104 9.37 4.47 -2.79
N VAL A 105 8.49 4.34 -1.79
CA VAL A 105 7.06 4.51 -1.97
C VAL A 105 6.55 5.57 -1.02
N THR A 106 5.65 6.40 -1.52
CA THR A 106 4.86 7.32 -0.71
C THR A 106 3.40 6.95 -0.90
N SER A 107 2.74 6.54 0.18
CA SER A 107 1.33 6.17 0.16
C SER A 107 0.52 7.20 0.94
N GLY A 108 -0.56 7.68 0.35
CA GLY A 108 -1.50 8.55 1.05
C GLY A 108 -2.66 7.74 1.61
N TRP A 109 -3.01 8.00 2.85
CA TRP A 109 -4.12 7.32 3.53
C TRP A 109 -5.12 8.35 4.04
N ALA A 110 -6.39 8.09 3.83
CA ALA A 110 -7.47 8.93 4.31
C ALA A 110 -8.48 8.07 5.05
N LYS A 111 -8.97 8.59 6.19
CA LYS A 111 -9.99 7.90 6.96
C LYS A 111 -11.35 8.39 6.48
N ARG A 112 -12.09 7.50 5.88
CA ARG A 112 -13.41 7.79 5.32
C ARG A 112 -14.42 6.83 5.92
N GLY A 113 -15.48 7.36 6.52
CA GLY A 113 -16.47 6.52 7.18
C GLY A 113 -15.88 5.67 8.29
N GLY A 114 -14.90 6.20 9.01
CA GLY A 114 -14.26 5.50 10.11
C GLY A 114 -13.23 4.45 9.69
N LYS A 115 -12.93 4.35 8.39
CA LYS A 115 -12.03 3.34 7.86
C LYS A 115 -10.88 3.99 7.09
N TRP A 116 -9.64 3.59 7.40
CA TRP A 116 -8.48 4.04 6.65
C TRP A 116 -8.44 3.38 5.28
N LEU A 117 -8.36 4.20 4.24
CA LEU A 117 -8.24 3.74 2.85
C LEU A 117 -7.02 4.36 2.21
N ASN A 118 -6.33 3.58 1.40
CA ASN A 118 -5.21 4.06 0.62
C ASN A 118 -5.76 4.82 -0.59
N VAL A 119 -5.39 6.10 -0.72
CA VAL A 119 -5.95 6.96 -1.76
C VAL A 119 -4.99 7.22 -2.89
N PHE A 120 -3.69 7.07 -2.66
CA PHE A 120 -2.70 7.12 -3.72
C PHE A 120 -1.42 6.44 -3.28
N ALA A 121 -0.61 6.06 -4.25
CA ALA A 121 0.74 5.59 -4.01
C ALA A 121 1.64 6.06 -5.15
N VAL A 122 2.81 6.59 -4.80
CA VAL A 122 3.79 7.04 -5.78
C VAL A 122 5.09 6.29 -5.49
N ALA A 123 5.66 5.71 -6.53
CA ALA A 123 6.89 4.93 -6.40
C ALA A 123 8.02 5.57 -7.20
N TRP A 124 9.21 5.55 -6.63
CA TRP A 124 10.45 5.98 -7.30
C TRP A 124 11.42 4.82 -7.29
N ALA A 125 12.20 4.71 -8.36
CA ALA A 125 13.32 3.78 -8.37
C ALA A 125 14.42 4.28 -7.43
N ARG A 126 15.04 3.38 -6.69
CA ARG A 126 16.21 3.68 -5.83
C ARG A 126 17.48 3.23 -6.49
#